data_905531b42e3b8fd20525900dd7675daa
#
_entry.id   905531b42e3b8fd20525900dd7675daa
#
_cell.length_a   1.000
_cell.length_b   1.000
_cell.length_c   1.000
_cell.angle_alpha   90.00
_cell.angle_beta   90.00
_cell.angle_gamma   90.00
#
_symmetry.space_group_name_H-M   'P 1'
#
loop_
_entity.id
_entity.type
_entity.pdbx_description
1 polymer ?
#
loop_
_entity_poly.entity_id
_entity_poly.type
_entity_poly.pdbx_seq_one_letter_code
_entity_poly.pdbx_strand_id
1 'polypeptide(L)'
;MSRRNRTKKYTPLIIIMLITVAAVLGVAYYVLKDDLYFLQERTVSPDGNITLYIKHTVSGDSSRYRVSQRTDGNKLRYYEWTTDKLETVWADDSSKCAIRYTTGSGNEVTDVLDCVSGKIIQASSMSSLSLRYYMTQTGYELYDEIPVDLKFTGWQGDCMCYKFSTVNTSGIELSGNFDADYSNGFAIKQFVRD
;
A
#
# COMPACT_ATOMS: atom_id res chain seq x y z
N MET A 1 11.66 67.54 18.59
CA MET A 1 12.41 66.32 18.95
C MET A 1 11.59 65.43 19.88
N SER A 2 10.75 64.51 19.41
CA SER A 2 10.15 63.47 20.25
C SER A 2 9.35 62.41 19.48
N ARG A 3 9.91 61.80 18.45
CA ARG A 3 9.27 60.66 17.76
C ARG A 3 9.98 59.30 17.94
N ARG A 4 11.15 59.28 18.57
CA ARG A 4 12.03 58.07 18.64
C ARG A 4 11.76 57.14 19.80
N ASN A 5 10.94 57.50 20.80
CA ASN A 5 10.76 56.70 22.02
C ASN A 5 9.47 55.81 22.05
N ARG A 6 8.55 56.01 21.10
CA ARG A 6 7.31 55.19 21.09
C ARG A 6 7.52 53.78 20.54
N THR A 7 8.41 53.58 19.58
CA THR A 7 8.66 52.26 18.96
C THR A 7 9.33 51.27 19.92
N LYS A 8 10.23 51.72 20.82
CA LYS A 8 10.92 50.85 21.79
C LYS A 8 9.98 50.22 22.83
N LYS A 9 8.84 50.84 23.11
CA LYS A 9 7.91 50.34 24.16
C LYS A 9 7.04 49.19 23.68
N TYR A 10 6.81 49.02 22.38
CA TYR A 10 5.96 47.97 21.80
C TYR A 10 6.74 46.79 21.25
N THR A 11 8.08 46.90 21.11
CA THR A 11 8.94 45.85 20.57
C THR A 11 8.79 44.51 21.36
N PRO A 12 8.85 44.51 22.73
CA PRO A 12 8.70 43.28 23.47
C PRO A 12 7.30 42.67 23.32
N LEU A 13 6.27 43.47 23.20
CA LEU A 13 4.89 43.01 23.02
C LEU A 13 4.68 42.34 21.65
N ILE A 14 5.28 42.91 20.62
CA ILE A 14 5.27 42.34 19.25
C ILE A 14 6.02 41.03 19.21
N ILE A 15 7.17 40.92 19.89
CA ILE A 15 7.96 39.68 19.97
C ILE A 15 7.15 38.59 20.68
N ILE A 16 6.54 38.90 21.82
CA ILE A 16 5.69 37.92 22.55
C ILE A 16 4.53 37.46 21.67
N MET A 17 3.85 38.38 20.97
CA MET A 17 2.76 38.05 20.07
C MET A 17 3.22 37.12 18.92
N LEU A 18 4.37 37.38 18.32
CA LEU A 18 4.95 36.53 17.27
C LEU A 18 5.29 35.12 17.78
N ILE A 19 5.87 35.03 18.98
CA ILE A 19 6.19 33.73 19.62
C ILE A 19 4.90 32.96 19.90
N THR A 20 3.86 33.62 20.42
CA THR A 20 2.57 33.00 20.71
C THR A 20 1.90 32.50 19.43
N VAL A 21 1.89 33.28 18.36
CA VAL A 21 1.35 32.89 17.05
C VAL A 21 2.13 31.70 16.49
N ALA A 22 3.46 31.72 16.55
CA ALA A 22 4.30 30.62 16.09
C ALA A 22 4.04 29.33 16.90
N ALA A 23 3.87 29.43 18.23
CA ALA A 23 3.54 28.30 19.09
C ALA A 23 2.15 27.72 18.77
N VAL A 24 1.13 28.58 18.58
CA VAL A 24 -0.21 28.14 18.20
C VAL A 24 -0.21 27.45 16.84
N LEU A 25 0.49 28.04 15.84
CA LEU A 25 0.62 27.42 14.52
C LEU A 25 1.38 26.09 14.59
N GLY A 26 2.41 25.99 15.42
CA GLY A 26 3.16 24.74 15.64
C GLY A 26 2.29 23.65 16.27
N VAL A 27 1.48 23.99 17.28
CA VAL A 27 0.53 23.05 17.89
C VAL A 27 -0.56 22.67 16.89
N ALA A 28 -1.14 23.63 16.19
CA ALA A 28 -2.14 23.38 15.16
C ALA A 28 -1.58 22.45 14.04
N TYR A 29 -0.36 22.71 13.56
CA TYR A 29 0.30 21.84 12.59
C TYR A 29 0.51 20.43 13.16
N TYR A 30 0.97 20.30 14.42
CA TYR A 30 1.20 19.01 15.05
C TYR A 30 -0.09 18.20 15.22
N VAL A 31 -1.19 18.86 15.60
CA VAL A 31 -2.51 18.22 15.77
C VAL A 31 -3.13 17.86 14.42
N LEU A 32 -3.00 18.74 13.43
CA LEU A 32 -3.65 18.59 12.11
C LEU A 32 -2.78 17.84 11.10
N LYS A 33 -1.50 17.57 11.38
CA LYS A 33 -0.59 16.92 10.42
C LYS A 33 -1.08 15.57 9.92
N ASP A 34 -1.89 14.87 10.71
CA ASP A 34 -2.48 13.59 10.32
C ASP A 34 -3.69 13.78 9.38
N ASP A 35 -4.34 14.93 9.44
CA ASP A 35 -5.46 15.30 8.59
C ASP A 35 -5.01 16.09 7.34
N LEU A 36 -3.73 16.49 7.29
CA LEU A 36 -3.13 17.19 6.14
C LEU A 36 -2.70 16.19 5.05
N TYR A 37 -3.64 15.36 4.58
CA TYR A 37 -3.39 14.35 3.53
C TYR A 37 -2.91 14.95 2.21
N PHE A 38 -3.12 16.23 1.93
CA PHE A 38 -2.57 16.89 0.75
C PHE A 38 -1.04 17.06 0.77
N LEU A 39 -0.39 16.82 1.92
CA LEU A 39 1.07 16.75 2.07
C LEU A 39 1.61 15.32 1.96
N GLN A 40 0.74 14.32 1.84
CA GLN A 40 1.12 12.91 1.72
C GLN A 40 1.36 12.56 0.25
N GLU A 41 2.14 11.52 0.03
CA GLU A 41 2.24 10.90 -1.29
C GLU A 41 0.86 10.43 -1.72
N ARG A 42 0.56 10.56 -3.01
CA ARG A 42 -0.74 10.15 -3.54
C ARG A 42 -0.58 9.33 -4.81
N THR A 43 -1.45 8.37 -4.96
CA THR A 43 -1.66 7.64 -6.20
C THR A 43 -3.11 7.78 -6.62
N VAL A 44 -3.34 7.97 -7.91
CA VAL A 44 -4.67 8.22 -8.47
C VAL A 44 -5.01 7.08 -9.40
N SER A 45 -6.26 6.62 -9.35
CA SER A 45 -6.77 5.58 -10.26
C SER A 45 -6.69 6.05 -11.73
N PRO A 46 -6.58 5.12 -12.69
CA PRO A 46 -6.51 5.44 -14.12
C PRO A 46 -7.63 6.35 -14.61
N ASP A 47 -8.85 6.22 -14.08
CA ASP A 47 -10.01 7.06 -14.42
C ASP A 47 -10.05 8.40 -13.67
N GLY A 48 -9.12 8.62 -12.74
CA GLY A 48 -9.01 9.85 -11.94
C GLY A 48 -10.02 10.00 -10.79
N ASN A 49 -10.92 9.03 -10.60
CA ASN A 49 -12.03 9.16 -9.63
C ASN A 49 -11.64 8.80 -8.21
N ILE A 50 -10.64 7.93 -8.03
CA ILE A 50 -10.21 7.46 -6.72
C ILE A 50 -8.79 7.94 -6.45
N THR A 51 -8.57 8.51 -5.26
CA THR A 51 -7.24 8.91 -4.80
C THR A 51 -6.93 8.19 -3.48
N LEU A 52 -5.79 7.53 -3.45
CA LEU A 52 -5.21 6.99 -2.23
C LEU A 52 -4.08 7.92 -1.78
N TYR A 53 -4.09 8.25 -0.49
CA TYR A 53 -3.05 9.03 0.17
C TYR A 53 -2.20 8.09 1.00
N ILE A 54 -0.89 8.16 0.82
CA ILE A 54 0.07 7.25 1.43
C ILE A 54 0.92 8.04 2.42
N LYS A 55 0.84 7.67 3.70
CA LYS A 55 1.67 8.24 4.76
C LYS A 55 2.65 7.20 5.24
N HIS A 56 3.93 7.53 5.13
CA HIS A 56 5.02 6.73 5.69
C HIS A 56 5.46 7.33 7.03
N THR A 57 5.59 6.51 8.05
CA THR A 57 6.04 6.90 9.39
C THR A 57 7.09 5.92 9.87
N VAL A 58 8.25 6.43 10.28
CA VAL A 58 9.33 5.65 10.87
C VAL A 58 9.37 5.95 12.36
N SER A 59 9.40 4.91 13.19
CA SER A 59 9.51 5.01 14.64
C SER A 59 10.46 3.93 15.17
N GLY A 60 11.68 4.34 15.54
CA GLY A 60 12.77 3.41 15.87
C GLY A 60 13.08 2.51 14.67
N ASP A 61 13.13 1.20 14.90
CA ASP A 61 13.39 0.18 13.87
C ASP A 61 12.13 -0.24 13.11
N SER A 62 10.98 0.41 13.34
CA SER A 62 9.71 0.06 12.73
C SER A 62 9.28 1.10 11.70
N SER A 63 8.97 0.64 10.51
CA SER A 63 8.44 1.43 9.41
C SER A 63 6.98 1.07 9.17
N ARG A 64 6.10 2.07 9.09
CA ARG A 64 4.66 1.89 8.95
C ARG A 64 4.13 2.76 7.82
N TYR A 65 3.34 2.13 6.95
CA TYR A 65 2.59 2.82 5.92
C TYR A 65 1.11 2.83 6.26
N ARG A 66 0.50 4.00 6.17
CA ARG A 66 -0.95 4.17 6.25
C ARG A 66 -1.45 4.62 4.90
N VAL A 67 -2.33 3.84 4.30
CA VAL A 67 -3.04 4.20 3.07
C VAL A 67 -4.43 4.67 3.45
N SER A 68 -4.81 5.84 2.97
CA SER A 68 -6.10 6.46 3.26
C SER A 68 -6.87 6.63 1.95
N GLN A 69 -8.09 6.12 1.92
CA GLN A 69 -9.02 6.31 0.81
C GLN A 69 -10.11 7.30 1.22
N ARG A 70 -10.28 8.37 0.45
CA ARG A 70 -11.40 9.28 0.63
C ARG A 70 -12.62 8.71 -0.10
N THR A 71 -13.71 8.54 0.62
CA THR A 71 -15.00 8.10 0.06
C THR A 71 -15.97 9.27 -0.01
N ASP A 72 -17.08 9.09 -0.73
CA ASP A 72 -18.18 10.04 -0.73
C ASP A 72 -18.60 10.40 0.69
N GLY A 73 -18.92 11.69 0.92
CA GLY A 73 -19.27 12.19 2.25
C GLY A 73 -18.09 12.51 3.17
N ASN A 74 -16.87 12.64 2.62
CA ASN A 74 -15.64 13.01 3.36
C ASN A 74 -15.19 12.00 4.44
N LYS A 75 -15.70 10.79 4.44
CA LYS A 75 -15.19 9.75 5.33
C LYS A 75 -13.87 9.21 4.78
N LEU A 76 -12.88 9.07 5.67
CA LEU A 76 -11.63 8.43 5.36
C LEU A 76 -11.67 6.98 5.85
N ARG A 77 -11.30 6.05 4.98
CA ARG A 77 -10.97 4.67 5.34
C ARG A 77 -9.46 4.59 5.48
N TYR A 78 -8.99 3.90 6.52
CA TYR A 78 -7.57 3.74 6.81
C TYR A 78 -7.18 2.28 6.76
N TYR A 79 -6.02 2.03 6.17
CA TYR A 79 -5.39 0.71 6.07
C TYR A 79 -3.93 0.86 6.45
N GLU A 80 -3.38 -0.10 7.18
CA GLU A 80 -2.00 0.01 7.69
C GLU A 80 -1.19 -1.24 7.37
N TRP A 81 0.06 -1.04 6.97
CA TRP A 81 1.06 -2.07 6.76
C TRP A 81 2.33 -1.71 7.51
N THR A 82 2.93 -2.68 8.19
CA THR A 82 4.26 -2.56 8.80
C THR A 82 5.26 -3.16 7.83
N THR A 83 6.02 -2.31 7.16
CA THR A 83 6.96 -2.70 6.10
C THR A 83 7.92 -1.57 5.79
N ASP A 84 9.10 -1.90 5.27
CA ASP A 84 10.10 -0.90 4.87
C ASP A 84 9.80 -0.30 3.49
N LYS A 85 9.03 -1.01 2.67
CA LYS A 85 8.70 -0.57 1.33
C LYS A 85 7.27 -0.96 0.98
N LEU A 86 6.53 -0.01 0.40
CA LEU A 86 5.18 -0.23 -0.10
C LEU A 86 5.06 0.40 -1.48
N GLU A 87 4.48 -0.33 -2.42
CA GLU A 87 4.18 0.13 -3.77
C GLU A 87 2.72 -0.13 -4.11
N THR A 88 2.16 0.71 -4.96
CA THR A 88 0.76 0.61 -5.40
C THR A 88 0.68 0.42 -6.90
N VAL A 89 -0.15 -0.52 -7.35
CA VAL A 89 -0.39 -0.79 -8.77
C VAL A 89 -1.89 -0.89 -9.01
N TRP A 90 -2.44 0.09 -9.72
CA TRP A 90 -3.87 0.12 -10.05
C TRP A 90 -4.22 -0.92 -11.11
N ALA A 91 -5.40 -1.52 -10.95
CA ALA A 91 -6.06 -2.25 -12.03
C ALA A 91 -6.61 -1.27 -13.08
N ASP A 92 -6.71 -1.72 -14.33
CA ASP A 92 -7.17 -0.87 -15.45
C ASP A 92 -8.61 -0.37 -15.26
N ASP A 93 -9.44 -1.16 -14.55
CA ASP A 93 -10.84 -0.82 -14.25
C ASP A 93 -10.99 0.23 -13.13
N SER A 94 -9.87 0.69 -12.55
CA SER A 94 -9.83 1.70 -11.48
C SER A 94 -10.52 1.30 -10.18
N SER A 95 -11.10 0.12 -10.06
CA SER A 95 -11.84 -0.34 -8.88
C SER A 95 -10.95 -0.96 -7.81
N LYS A 96 -9.75 -1.39 -8.18
CA LYS A 96 -8.84 -2.17 -7.35
C LYS A 96 -7.42 -1.60 -7.41
N CYS A 97 -6.73 -1.67 -6.29
CA CYS A 97 -5.32 -1.31 -6.20
C CYS A 97 -4.54 -2.43 -5.51
N ALA A 98 -3.57 -3.00 -6.20
CA ALA A 98 -2.63 -3.93 -5.59
C ALA A 98 -1.64 -3.14 -4.73
N ILE A 99 -1.50 -3.57 -3.48
CA ILE A 99 -0.56 -3.04 -2.50
C ILE A 99 0.55 -4.07 -2.35
N ARG A 100 1.70 -3.78 -2.92
CA ARG A 100 2.88 -4.65 -2.87
C ARG A 100 3.82 -4.18 -1.78
N TYR A 101 4.26 -5.08 -0.93
CA TYR A 101 5.15 -4.77 0.19
C TYR A 101 6.05 -5.94 0.53
N THR A 102 7.12 -5.66 1.29
CA THR A 102 8.07 -6.67 1.76
C THR A 102 7.80 -6.96 3.23
N THR A 103 7.66 -8.22 3.58
CA THR A 103 7.53 -8.66 5.00
C THR A 103 8.86 -8.56 5.72
N GLY A 104 8.85 -8.61 7.06
CA GLY A 104 10.06 -8.64 7.86
C GLY A 104 10.98 -9.84 7.57
N SER A 105 10.49 -10.91 6.93
CA SER A 105 11.28 -12.05 6.42
C SER A 105 11.90 -11.81 5.04
N GLY A 106 11.66 -10.65 4.43
CA GLY A 106 12.19 -10.30 3.11
C GLY A 106 11.32 -10.78 1.93
N ASN A 107 10.22 -11.48 2.19
CA ASN A 107 9.33 -11.97 1.14
C ASN A 107 8.45 -10.83 0.60
N GLU A 108 8.31 -10.78 -0.72
CA GLU A 108 7.34 -9.87 -1.36
C GLU A 108 5.93 -10.44 -1.23
N VAL A 109 5.00 -9.61 -0.78
CA VAL A 109 3.58 -9.94 -0.62
C VAL A 109 2.74 -8.89 -1.31
N THR A 110 1.62 -9.31 -1.86
CA THR A 110 0.65 -8.42 -2.48
C THR A 110 -0.72 -8.63 -1.87
N ASP A 111 -1.28 -7.55 -1.34
CA ASP A 111 -2.69 -7.45 -0.99
C ASP A 111 -3.43 -6.68 -2.08
N VAL A 112 -4.74 -6.84 -2.17
CA VAL A 112 -5.58 -6.01 -3.02
C VAL A 112 -6.53 -5.21 -2.16
N LEU A 113 -6.49 -3.91 -2.32
CA LEU A 113 -7.52 -3.00 -1.83
C LEU A 113 -8.61 -2.88 -2.90
N ASP A 114 -9.77 -3.46 -2.62
CA ASP A 114 -10.99 -3.21 -3.37
C ASP A 114 -11.53 -1.84 -2.93
N CYS A 115 -11.35 -0.85 -3.77
CA CYS A 115 -11.68 0.54 -3.45
C CYS A 115 -13.19 0.80 -3.40
N VAL A 116 -14.00 -0.06 -4.00
CA VAL A 116 -15.47 0.04 -3.99
C VAL A 116 -16.01 -0.48 -2.66
N SER A 117 -15.68 -1.72 -2.31
CA SER A 117 -16.13 -2.32 -1.06
C SER A 117 -15.34 -1.85 0.15
N GLY A 118 -14.11 -1.37 -0.05
CA GLY A 118 -13.15 -1.01 1.00
C GLY A 118 -12.61 -2.22 1.77
N LYS A 119 -12.55 -3.38 1.13
CA LYS A 119 -11.97 -4.60 1.69
C LYS A 119 -10.53 -4.77 1.25
N ILE A 120 -9.73 -5.35 2.14
CA ILE A 120 -8.39 -5.84 1.79
C ILE A 120 -8.49 -7.36 1.62
N ILE A 121 -7.89 -7.84 0.53
CA ILE A 121 -7.80 -9.26 0.21
C ILE A 121 -6.32 -9.63 0.13
N GLN A 122 -5.94 -10.68 0.84
CA GLN A 122 -4.57 -11.22 0.84
C GLN A 122 -4.30 -11.98 -0.46
N ALA A 123 -4.05 -11.24 -1.53
CA ALA A 123 -4.00 -11.77 -2.89
C ALA A 123 -2.88 -12.79 -3.08
N SER A 124 -1.68 -12.54 -2.53
CA SER A 124 -0.58 -13.52 -2.61
C SER A 124 -0.93 -14.85 -1.97
N SER A 125 -1.58 -14.85 -0.79
CA SER A 125 -1.99 -16.08 -0.11
C SER A 125 -3.03 -16.83 -0.92
N MET A 126 -4.05 -16.16 -1.43
CA MET A 126 -5.09 -16.76 -2.25
C MET A 126 -4.55 -17.31 -3.57
N SER A 127 -3.68 -16.55 -4.26
CA SER A 127 -3.03 -16.98 -5.50
C SER A 127 -2.10 -18.17 -5.28
N SER A 128 -1.36 -18.21 -4.17
CA SER A 128 -0.51 -19.34 -3.80
C SER A 128 -1.33 -20.62 -3.59
N LEU A 129 -2.45 -20.53 -2.88
CA LEU A 129 -3.36 -21.67 -2.69
C LEU A 129 -3.92 -22.18 -4.01
N SER A 130 -4.38 -21.27 -4.88
CA SER A 130 -4.92 -21.62 -6.19
C SER A 130 -3.86 -22.25 -7.10
N LEU A 131 -2.63 -21.73 -7.08
CA LEU A 131 -1.53 -22.30 -7.84
C LEU A 131 -1.18 -23.70 -7.35
N ARG A 132 -1.08 -23.91 -6.03
CA ARG A 132 -0.83 -25.24 -5.45
C ARG A 132 -1.90 -26.26 -5.87
N TYR A 133 -3.16 -25.87 -5.77
CA TYR A 133 -4.27 -26.71 -6.20
C TYR A 133 -4.17 -27.05 -7.68
N TYR A 134 -3.93 -26.06 -8.55
CA TYR A 134 -3.78 -26.26 -9.98
C TYR A 134 -2.61 -27.20 -10.30
N MET A 135 -1.44 -26.98 -9.70
CA MET A 135 -0.26 -27.81 -9.92
C MET A 135 -0.51 -29.27 -9.50
N THR A 136 -1.16 -29.48 -8.36
CA THR A 136 -1.53 -30.85 -7.91
C THR A 136 -2.47 -31.53 -8.91
N GLN A 137 -3.47 -30.82 -9.43
CA GLN A 137 -4.39 -31.37 -10.45
C GLN A 137 -3.70 -31.69 -11.78
N THR A 138 -2.61 -31.00 -12.08
CA THR A 138 -1.81 -31.20 -13.32
C THR A 138 -0.63 -32.16 -13.13
N GLY A 139 -0.55 -32.85 -11.97
CA GLY A 139 0.43 -33.89 -11.71
C GLY A 139 1.75 -33.42 -11.10
N TYR A 140 1.82 -32.18 -10.61
CA TYR A 140 2.97 -31.72 -9.84
C TYR A 140 2.73 -31.91 -8.35
N GLU A 141 3.53 -32.74 -7.71
CA GLU A 141 3.51 -32.88 -6.26
C GLU A 141 4.42 -31.83 -5.62
N LEU A 142 3.84 -30.93 -4.83
CA LEU A 142 4.57 -29.90 -4.10
C LEU A 142 4.68 -30.28 -2.62
N TYR A 143 5.80 -29.93 -1.99
CA TYR A 143 5.91 -29.99 -0.53
C TYR A 143 4.99 -28.93 0.10
N ASP A 144 4.18 -29.32 1.07
CA ASP A 144 3.31 -28.39 1.81
C ASP A 144 4.13 -27.37 2.61
N GLU A 145 5.30 -27.77 3.08
CA GLU A 145 6.19 -26.97 3.92
C GLU A 145 7.02 -25.95 3.13
N ILE A 146 7.20 -26.17 1.81
CA ILE A 146 7.98 -25.25 0.98
C ILE A 146 7.03 -24.17 0.43
N PRO A 147 7.26 -22.90 0.78
CA PRO A 147 6.43 -21.82 0.25
C PRO A 147 6.60 -21.70 -1.27
N VAL A 148 5.52 -21.37 -1.95
CA VAL A 148 5.59 -20.88 -3.32
C VAL A 148 5.97 -19.40 -3.24
N ASP A 149 7.11 -19.06 -3.79
CA ASP A 149 7.52 -17.67 -3.93
C ASP A 149 6.76 -17.02 -5.09
N LEU A 150 6.04 -15.95 -4.80
CA LEU A 150 5.20 -15.24 -5.76
C LEU A 150 5.66 -13.81 -5.90
N LYS A 151 5.85 -13.39 -7.13
CA LYS A 151 6.12 -12.01 -7.48
C LYS A 151 5.02 -11.47 -8.39
N PHE A 152 4.22 -10.54 -7.86
CA PHE A 152 3.21 -9.84 -8.65
C PHE A 152 3.88 -8.96 -9.71
N THR A 153 3.45 -9.09 -10.97
CA THR A 153 4.03 -8.36 -12.09
C THR A 153 3.10 -7.28 -12.67
N GLY A 154 1.80 -7.39 -12.42
CA GLY A 154 0.83 -6.41 -12.89
C GLY A 154 -0.58 -6.99 -13.05
N TRP A 155 -1.44 -6.18 -13.64
CA TRP A 155 -2.81 -6.54 -13.99
C TRP A 155 -2.94 -6.80 -15.49
N GLN A 156 -3.86 -7.70 -15.84
CA GLN A 156 -4.35 -7.88 -17.20
C GLN A 156 -5.87 -8.06 -17.14
N GLY A 157 -6.62 -6.98 -17.32
CA GLY A 157 -8.04 -6.94 -17.01
C GLY A 157 -8.28 -7.26 -15.53
N ASP A 158 -9.14 -8.24 -15.24
CA ASP A 158 -9.41 -8.73 -13.88
C ASP A 158 -8.39 -9.75 -13.35
N CYS A 159 -7.38 -10.10 -14.16
CA CYS A 159 -6.37 -11.07 -13.75
C CYS A 159 -5.15 -10.39 -13.13
N MET A 160 -4.70 -10.97 -12.03
CA MET A 160 -3.41 -10.66 -11.42
C MET A 160 -2.34 -11.57 -12.01
N CYS A 161 -1.32 -10.96 -12.62
CA CYS A 161 -0.22 -11.68 -13.25
C CYS A 161 0.92 -11.89 -12.25
N TYR A 162 1.42 -13.12 -12.16
CA TYR A 162 2.49 -13.49 -11.24
C TYR A 162 3.61 -14.24 -11.94
N LYS A 163 4.83 -14.01 -11.45
CA LYS A 163 5.92 -14.99 -11.56
C LYS A 163 5.93 -15.85 -10.31
N PHE A 164 6.25 -17.12 -10.47
CA PHE A 164 6.39 -18.02 -9.33
C PHE A 164 7.69 -18.79 -9.38
N SER A 165 8.19 -19.20 -8.22
CA SER A 165 9.19 -20.26 -8.06
C SER A 165 8.85 -21.12 -6.87
N THR A 166 9.15 -22.43 -6.96
CA THR A 166 8.95 -23.40 -5.90
C THR A 166 9.78 -24.65 -6.18
N VAL A 167 9.72 -25.61 -5.29
CA VAL A 167 10.40 -26.91 -5.45
C VAL A 167 9.38 -28.03 -5.29
N ASN A 168 9.42 -29.02 -6.19
CA ASN A 168 8.55 -30.17 -6.09
C ASN A 168 9.09 -31.24 -5.11
N THR A 169 8.30 -32.29 -4.84
CA THR A 169 8.69 -33.41 -3.93
C THR A 169 9.90 -34.19 -4.41
N SER A 170 10.29 -34.08 -5.68
CA SER A 170 11.51 -34.68 -6.24
C SER A 170 12.74 -33.78 -6.12
N GLY A 171 12.63 -32.60 -5.50
CA GLY A 171 13.71 -31.64 -5.36
C GLY A 171 13.98 -30.81 -6.63
N ILE A 172 13.08 -30.85 -7.62
CA ILE A 172 13.21 -30.11 -8.88
C ILE A 172 12.61 -28.72 -8.69
N GLU A 173 13.40 -27.70 -9.04
CA GLU A 173 12.91 -26.32 -9.10
C GLU A 173 11.90 -26.16 -10.24
N LEU A 174 10.81 -25.51 -9.92
CA LEU A 174 9.73 -25.15 -10.85
C LEU A 174 9.58 -23.66 -10.84
N SER A 175 9.60 -23.06 -12.02
CA SER A 175 9.37 -21.61 -12.20
C SER A 175 8.46 -21.36 -13.39
N GLY A 176 7.93 -20.15 -13.46
CA GLY A 176 7.08 -19.75 -14.57
C GLY A 176 6.22 -18.54 -14.24
N ASN A 177 5.16 -18.39 -15.04
CA ASN A 177 4.21 -17.30 -14.94
C ASN A 177 2.79 -17.88 -14.89
N PHE A 178 1.89 -17.19 -14.18
CA PHE A 178 0.47 -17.51 -14.22
C PHE A 178 -0.37 -16.27 -13.99
N ASP A 179 -1.62 -16.35 -14.43
CA ASP A 179 -2.64 -15.35 -14.22
C ASP A 179 -3.73 -15.92 -13.30
N ALA A 180 -4.02 -15.19 -12.23
CA ALA A 180 -5.07 -15.52 -11.27
C ALA A 180 -6.26 -14.58 -11.44
N ASP A 181 -7.44 -15.13 -11.72
CA ASP A 181 -8.67 -14.37 -11.90
C ASP A 181 -9.20 -13.89 -10.55
N TYR A 182 -9.04 -12.60 -10.27
CA TYR A 182 -9.53 -11.97 -9.04
C TYR A 182 -11.03 -12.14 -8.85
N SER A 183 -11.82 -11.96 -9.89
CA SER A 183 -13.28 -11.98 -9.84
C SER A 183 -13.84 -13.39 -9.63
N ASN A 184 -13.04 -14.43 -9.91
CA ASN A 184 -13.39 -15.84 -9.74
C ASN A 184 -12.54 -16.54 -8.67
N GLY A 185 -12.33 -15.88 -7.53
CA GLY A 185 -11.64 -16.48 -6.38
C GLY A 185 -10.18 -16.87 -6.65
N PHE A 186 -9.49 -16.13 -7.49
CA PHE A 186 -8.09 -16.38 -7.90
C PHE A 186 -7.89 -17.68 -8.69
N ALA A 187 -8.91 -18.15 -9.41
CA ALA A 187 -8.76 -19.30 -10.30
C ALA A 187 -7.68 -19.06 -11.36
N ILE A 188 -6.85 -20.07 -11.60
CA ILE A 188 -5.77 -19.97 -12.61
C ILE A 188 -6.37 -19.96 -14.01
N LYS A 189 -6.14 -18.89 -14.75
CA LYS A 189 -6.60 -18.71 -16.16
C LYS A 189 -5.53 -19.12 -17.16
N GLN A 190 -4.30 -18.74 -16.89
CA GLN A 190 -3.15 -19.02 -17.73
C GLN A 190 -2.00 -19.50 -16.87
N PHE A 191 -1.31 -20.52 -17.33
CA PHE A 191 -0.12 -21.07 -16.65
C PHE A 191 0.93 -21.38 -17.71
N VAL A 192 2.12 -20.86 -17.54
CA VAL A 192 3.27 -21.10 -18.41
C VAL A 192 4.46 -21.45 -17.53
N ARG A 193 5.03 -22.62 -17.74
CA ARG A 193 6.24 -23.08 -17.08
C ARG A 193 7.46 -22.73 -17.94
N ASP A 194 8.55 -22.29 -17.30
CA ASP A 194 9.85 -22.07 -17.93
C ASP A 194 10.56 -23.38 -18.27
#